data_5037e685c31923e193cad0b7e0ba7c4d
#
_entry.id   5037e685c31923e193cad0b7e0ba7c4d
#
_cell.length_a   1.000
_cell.length_b   1.000
_cell.length_c   1.000
_cell.angle_alpha   90.00
_cell.angle_beta   90.00
_cell.angle_gamma   90.00
#
_symmetry.space_group_name_H-M   'P 1'
#
loop_
_entity.id
_entity.type
_entity.pdbx_description
1 polymer ?
#
loop_
_entity_poly.entity_id
_entity_poly.type
_entity_poly.pdbx_seq_one_letter_code
_entity_poly.pdbx_strand_id
1 'polypeptide(L)' 'MFKCRECGCEFDEPYVYYERHGFTHGPFERWSECPHCGSCDYDDAYVVEAEEARKAEEEEVDED' A
#
# COMPACT_ATOMS: atom_id res chain seq x y z
N MET A 1 -10.07 -3.12 -5.93
CA MET A 1 -10.04 -2.28 -4.74
C MET A 1 -8.74 -2.51 -4.02
N PHE A 2 -8.20 -1.48 -3.45
CA PHE A 2 -6.92 -1.56 -2.75
C PHE A 2 -7.14 -1.56 -1.24
N LYS A 3 -6.16 -2.03 -0.53
CA LYS A 3 -6.20 -2.03 0.92
C LYS A 3 -4.84 -1.64 1.46
N CYS A 4 -4.84 -0.73 2.41
CA CYS A 4 -3.61 -0.26 3.01
C CYS A 4 -3.17 -1.23 4.09
N ARG A 5 -1.87 -1.57 4.09
CA ARG A 5 -1.35 -2.47 5.11
C ARG A 5 -1.15 -1.79 6.44
N GLU A 6 -1.09 -0.46 6.42
CA GLU A 6 -0.86 0.27 7.66
C GLU A 6 -2.13 0.56 8.42
N CYS A 7 -3.11 1.17 7.76
CA CYS A 7 -4.32 1.54 8.45
C CYS A 7 -5.47 0.59 8.21
N GLY A 8 -5.33 -0.31 7.24
CA GLY A 8 -6.36 -1.31 6.98
C GLY A 8 -7.56 -0.81 6.23
N CYS A 9 -7.54 0.42 5.75
CA CYS A 9 -8.68 0.96 5.02
C CYS A 9 -8.66 0.48 3.59
N GLU A 10 -9.83 0.31 3.01
CA GLU A 10 -9.98 -0.06 1.63
C GLU A 10 -10.39 1.16 0.81
N PHE A 11 -9.90 1.24 -0.40
CA PHE A 11 -10.21 2.38 -1.26
C PHE A 11 -10.17 1.93 -2.71
N ASP A 12 -10.91 2.65 -3.55
CA ASP A 12 -10.96 2.33 -4.97
C ASP A 12 -9.70 2.77 -5.68
N GLU A 13 -9.20 3.95 -5.35
CA GLU A 13 -8.05 4.52 -6.02
C GLU A 13 -7.14 5.15 -4.98
N PRO A 14 -5.84 5.00 -5.14
CA PRO A 14 -4.92 5.68 -4.25
C PRO A 14 -4.86 7.16 -4.58
N TYR A 15 -4.40 7.94 -3.63
CA TYR A 15 -4.16 9.35 -3.87
C TYR A 15 -2.85 9.47 -4.65
N VAL A 16 -2.91 10.08 -5.82
CA VAL A 16 -1.76 10.18 -6.71
C VAL A 16 -1.33 11.62 -6.79
N TYR A 17 -0.05 11.86 -6.66
CA TYR A 17 0.47 13.20 -6.81
C TYR A 17 1.80 13.11 -7.54
N TYR A 18 2.21 14.24 -8.11
CA TYR A 18 3.42 14.30 -8.91
C TYR A 18 4.37 15.29 -8.29
N GLU A 19 5.63 14.91 -8.24
CA GLU A 19 6.67 15.80 -7.78
C GLU A 19 7.63 16.05 -8.90
N ARG A 20 8.05 17.29 -9.04
CA ARG A 20 9.03 17.66 -10.03
C ARG A 20 10.34 17.85 -9.29
N HIS A 21 11.33 17.07 -9.67
CA HIS A 21 12.64 17.19 -9.08
C HIS A 21 13.54 17.93 -10.04
N GLY A 22 14.35 18.84 -9.53
CA GLY A 22 15.27 19.60 -10.34
C GLY A 22 14.59 20.82 -10.91
N PHE A 23 15.13 21.30 -11.99
CA PHE A 23 14.65 22.53 -12.56
C PHE A 23 13.60 22.23 -13.59
N THR A 24 13.37 23.21 -14.46
CA THR A 24 12.27 23.15 -15.37
C THR A 24 12.21 21.89 -16.19
N HIS A 25 13.31 21.27 -16.43
CA HIS A 25 13.32 20.09 -17.29
C HIS A 25 13.56 18.82 -16.50
N GLY A 26 13.42 18.88 -15.20
CA GLY A 26 13.60 17.70 -14.38
C GLY A 26 12.49 16.70 -14.63
N PRO A 27 12.73 15.45 -14.34
CA PRO A 27 11.70 14.43 -14.50
C PRO A 27 10.64 14.58 -13.44
N PHE A 28 9.43 14.19 -13.80
CA PHE A 28 8.34 14.09 -12.83
C PHE A 28 8.40 12.73 -12.18
N GLU A 29 8.19 12.69 -10.90
CA GLU A 29 8.00 11.44 -10.21
C GLU A 29 6.57 11.31 -9.79
N ARG A 30 6.01 10.15 -10.02
CA ARG A 30 4.63 9.89 -9.67
C ARG A 30 4.60 9.09 -8.38
N TRP A 31 3.92 9.64 -7.41
CA TRP A 31 3.79 9.03 -6.10
C TRP A 31 2.34 8.73 -5.84
N SER A 32 2.09 7.64 -5.15
CA SER A 32 0.72 7.30 -4.76
C SER A 32 0.75 6.84 -3.32
N GLU A 33 -0.36 7.09 -2.63
CA GLU A 33 -0.42 6.77 -1.22
C GLU A 33 -1.85 6.49 -0.83
N CYS A 34 -2.01 5.90 0.34
CA CYS A 34 -3.32 5.65 0.89
C CYS A 34 -3.99 6.99 1.18
N PRO A 35 -5.23 7.18 0.73
CA PRO A 35 -5.90 8.47 0.95
C PRO A 35 -6.29 8.71 2.40
N HIS A 36 -6.20 7.71 3.23
CA HIS A 36 -6.58 7.85 4.63
C HIS A 36 -5.42 8.15 5.55
N CYS A 37 -4.32 7.45 5.38
CA CYS A 37 -3.20 7.63 6.30
C CYS A 37 -1.94 8.12 5.62
N GLY A 38 -1.93 8.19 4.30
CA GLY A 38 -0.76 8.70 3.59
C GLY A 38 0.35 7.68 3.43
N SER A 39 0.13 6.45 3.78
CA SER A 39 1.14 5.42 3.63
C SER A 39 1.20 4.96 2.19
N CYS A 40 2.37 4.64 1.71
CA CYS A 40 2.48 4.07 0.38
C CYS A 40 2.54 2.54 0.41
N ASP A 41 2.30 1.95 1.57
CA ASP A 41 2.34 0.51 1.72
C ASP A 41 0.95 -0.07 1.55
N TYR A 42 0.50 -0.19 0.33
CA TYR A 42 -0.82 -0.73 0.01
C TYR A 42 -0.70 -1.65 -1.20
N ASP A 43 -1.72 -2.46 -1.40
CA ASP A 43 -1.77 -3.34 -2.55
C ASP A 43 -3.23 -3.67 -2.80
N ASP A 44 -3.49 -4.50 -3.81
CA ASP A 44 -4.86 -4.94 -4.04
C ASP A 44 -5.40 -5.61 -2.79
N ALA A 45 -6.67 -5.37 -2.55
CA ALA A 45 -7.28 -5.87 -1.31
C ALA A 45 -7.14 -7.38 -1.20
N TYR A 46 -7.33 -8.10 -2.30
CA TYR A 46 -7.25 -9.55 -2.21
C TYR A 46 -5.81 -10.00 -1.91
N VAL A 47 -4.84 -9.25 -2.38
CA VAL A 47 -3.45 -9.59 -2.11
C VAL A 47 -3.14 -9.38 -0.64
N VAL A 48 -3.56 -8.25 -0.09
CA VAL A 48 -3.30 -7.93 1.30
C VAL A 48 -4.00 -8.94 2.21
N GLU A 49 -5.23 -9.28 1.88
CA GLU A 49 -5.97 -10.23 2.68
C GLU A 49 -5.35 -11.62 2.63
N ALA A 50 -4.85 -12.01 1.47
CA ALA A 50 -4.19 -13.29 1.35
C ALA A 50 -2.90 -13.32 2.16
N GLU A 51 -2.17 -12.21 2.16
CA GLU A 51 -0.94 -12.12 2.93
C GLU A 51 -1.24 -12.21 4.42
N GLU A 52 -2.30 -11.56 4.86
CA GLU A 52 -2.66 -11.60 6.27
C GLU A 52 -3.09 -12.99 6.68
N ALA A 53 -3.83 -13.67 5.83
CA ALA A 53 -4.26 -15.02 6.14
C ALA A 53 -3.07 -15.97 6.21
N ARG A 54 -2.12 -15.82 5.28
CA ARG A 54 -0.94 -16.64 5.29
C ARG A 54 -0.10 -16.39 6.53
N LYS A 55 0.02 -15.12 6.91
CA LYS A 55 0.80 -14.78 8.07
C LYS A 55 0.21 -15.37 9.33
N ALA A 56 -1.12 -15.35 9.43
CA ALA A 56 -1.77 -15.95 10.57
C ALA A 56 -1.52 -17.45 10.63
N GLU A 57 -1.53 -18.10 9.48
CA GLU A 57 -1.24 -19.52 9.46
C GLU A 57 0.18 -19.80 9.90
N GLU A 58 1.10 -18.98 9.47
CA GLU A 58 2.48 -19.21 9.86
C GLU A 58 2.68 -19.01 11.34
N GLU A 59 1.99 -18.07 11.91
CA GLU A 59 2.13 -17.84 13.33
C GLU A 59 1.54 -18.96 14.14
N GLU A 60 0.55 -19.62 13.61
CA GLU A 60 -0.02 -20.72 14.33
C GLU A 60 0.86 -21.93 14.37
N VAL A 61 1.73 -22.06 13.51
CA VAL A 61 2.60 -23.16 13.48
C VAL A 61 3.46 -23.22 14.65
N ASP A 62 3.43 -23.97 15.50
CA ASP A 62 4.29 -23.89 16.51
C ASP A 62 4.97 -24.84 16.63
N GLU A 63 5.32 -25.18 16.87
CA GLU A 63 6.07 -25.92 17.10
C GLU A 63 6.19 -26.64 17.87
N ASP A 64 6.26 -27.14 18.15
CA ASP A 64 6.40 -27.83 19.04
C ASP A 64 6.99 -28.40 19.07
#